data_ce162d78c71119fa961d894ea3643877
#
_entry.id   ce162d78c71119fa961d894ea3643877
#
_cell.length_a   1.000
_cell.length_b   1.000
_cell.length_c   1.000
_cell.angle_alpha   90.00
_cell.angle_beta   90.00
_cell.angle_gamma   90.00
#
_symmetry.space_group_name_H-M   'P 1'
#
loop_
_entity.id
_entity.type
_entity.pdbx_description
1 polymer ?
#
loop_
_entity_poly.entity_id
_entity_poly.type
_entity_poly.pdbx_seq_one_letter_code
_entity_poly.pdbx_strand_id
1 'polypeptide(L)'
;MRLNRSTDYAIQMLVYLAKAEKTVSSSKLAAAIGVSHRYLLQVSAKLRAAGFIRAAHGPSGGLKLAKAPEEISLYDIILSMEGAVQIGEICGTPIAVMAQEMLALEAEYRKIEKMLEQALKVITLENILQNNQ
;
A
#
# COMPACT_ATOMS: atom_id res chain seq x y z
N MET A 1 -1.71 14.24 -6.64
CA MET A 1 -1.87 12.82 -6.29
C MET A 1 -1.17 12.52 -4.99
N ARG A 2 -1.87 11.97 -4.04
CA ARG A 2 -1.30 11.61 -2.75
C ARG A 2 -1.91 10.30 -2.29
N LEU A 3 -1.11 9.49 -1.61
CA LEU A 3 -1.63 8.29 -0.96
C LEU A 3 -2.43 8.67 0.28
N ASN A 4 -3.45 7.89 0.61
CA ASN A 4 -4.18 8.03 1.85
C ASN A 4 -3.25 7.78 3.04
N ARG A 5 -3.55 8.39 4.20
CA ARG A 5 -2.73 8.20 5.40
C ARG A 5 -2.64 6.73 5.79
N SER A 6 -3.75 6.00 5.68
CA SER A 6 -3.76 4.57 6.01
C SER A 6 -2.82 3.77 5.11
N THR A 7 -2.72 4.11 3.83
CA THR A 7 -1.80 3.48 2.90
C THR A 7 -0.35 3.76 3.30
N ASP A 8 -0.06 5.01 3.64
CA ASP A 8 1.28 5.41 4.07
C ASP A 8 1.69 4.65 5.32
N TYR A 9 0.82 4.57 6.32
CA TYR A 9 1.10 3.79 7.53
C TYR A 9 1.19 2.29 7.27
N ALA A 10 0.38 1.77 6.33
CA ALA A 10 0.47 0.37 5.95
C ALA A 10 1.85 0.02 5.39
N ILE A 11 2.39 0.90 4.53
CA ILE A 11 3.74 0.71 3.99
C ILE A 11 4.77 0.75 5.11
N GLN A 12 4.66 1.71 6.03
CA GLN A 12 5.59 1.80 7.17
C GLN A 12 5.55 0.53 8.03
N MET A 13 4.35 0.01 8.29
CA MET A 13 4.19 -1.23 9.06
C MET A 13 4.89 -2.40 8.37
N LEU A 14 4.68 -2.55 7.07
CA LEU A 14 5.27 -3.65 6.31
C LEU A 14 6.79 -3.54 6.22
N VAL A 15 7.31 -2.34 6.03
CA VAL A 15 8.77 -2.11 6.04
C VAL A 15 9.35 -2.46 7.39
N TYR A 16 8.69 -2.05 8.49
CA TYR A 16 9.16 -2.37 9.83
C TYR A 16 9.19 -3.88 10.07
N LEU A 17 8.12 -4.58 9.70
CA LEU A 17 8.04 -6.03 9.87
C LEU A 17 9.08 -6.76 9.01
N ALA A 18 9.31 -6.28 7.79
CA ALA A 18 10.33 -6.85 6.91
C ALA A 18 11.73 -6.69 7.53
N LYS A 19 12.01 -5.53 8.11
CA LYS A 19 13.29 -5.25 8.74
C LYS A 19 13.49 -6.07 10.03
N ALA A 20 12.41 -6.28 10.79
CA ALA A 20 12.46 -7.00 12.06
C ALA A 20 12.71 -8.50 11.88
N GLU A 21 12.26 -9.08 10.78
CA GLU A 21 12.40 -10.51 10.47
C GLU A 21 11.80 -11.45 11.51
N LYS A 22 10.90 -10.95 12.35
CA LYS A 22 10.29 -11.72 13.44
C LYS A 22 8.91 -11.17 13.77
N THR A 23 8.16 -11.90 14.58
CA THR A 23 6.89 -11.44 15.12
C THR A 23 7.11 -10.21 16.00
N VAL A 24 6.32 -9.16 15.78
CA VAL A 24 6.38 -7.91 16.56
C VAL A 24 5.01 -7.68 17.17
N SER A 25 4.95 -7.41 18.47
CA SER A 25 3.68 -7.13 19.13
C SER A 25 3.03 -5.89 18.50
N SER A 26 1.72 -5.89 18.44
CA SER A 26 0.98 -4.76 17.85
C SER A 26 1.24 -3.45 18.62
N SER A 27 1.38 -3.54 19.94
CA SER A 27 1.69 -2.36 20.76
C SER A 27 3.06 -1.77 20.43
N LYS A 28 4.07 -2.64 20.26
CA LYS A 28 5.42 -2.21 19.91
C LYS A 28 5.44 -1.58 18.50
N LEU A 29 4.75 -2.21 17.58
CA LEU A 29 4.66 -1.70 16.21
C LEU A 29 3.98 -0.33 16.17
N ALA A 30 2.87 -0.17 16.89
CA ALA A 30 2.16 1.10 17.00
C ALA A 30 3.08 2.21 17.54
N ALA A 31 3.82 1.91 18.61
CA ALA A 31 4.76 2.85 19.20
C ALA A 31 5.88 3.21 18.21
N ALA A 32 6.38 2.24 17.47
CA ALA A 32 7.48 2.45 16.52
C ALA A 32 7.10 3.38 15.37
N ILE A 33 5.87 3.27 14.86
CA ILE A 33 5.43 4.12 13.75
C ILE A 33 4.63 5.35 14.20
N GLY A 34 4.42 5.51 15.51
CA GLY A 34 3.83 6.72 16.07
C GLY A 34 2.34 6.85 15.92
N VAL A 35 1.61 5.74 15.98
CA VAL A 35 0.14 5.75 15.90
C VAL A 35 -0.47 5.09 17.14
N SER A 36 -1.78 5.30 17.36
CA SER A 36 -2.50 4.63 18.45
C SER A 36 -2.61 3.14 18.14
N HIS A 37 -2.66 2.35 19.19
CA HIS A 37 -2.84 0.90 19.06
C HIS A 37 -4.12 0.55 18.30
N ARG A 38 -5.21 1.27 18.60
CA ARG A 38 -6.49 1.08 17.93
C ARG A 38 -6.39 1.32 16.42
N TYR A 39 -5.73 2.41 16.03
CA TYR A 39 -5.55 2.73 14.60
C TYR A 39 -4.70 1.67 13.91
N LEU A 40 -3.61 1.24 14.56
CA LEU A 40 -2.76 0.19 14.03
C LEU A 40 -3.56 -1.09 13.78
N LEU A 41 -4.45 -1.47 14.70
CA LEU A 41 -5.28 -2.66 14.54
C LEU A 41 -6.22 -2.53 13.34
N GLN A 42 -6.76 -1.32 13.09
CA GLN A 42 -7.62 -1.07 11.92
C GLN A 42 -6.83 -1.27 10.61
N VAL A 43 -5.63 -0.73 10.52
CA VAL A 43 -4.79 -0.88 9.32
C VAL A 43 -4.34 -2.33 9.17
N SER A 44 -3.94 -2.98 10.27
CA SER A 44 -3.48 -4.36 10.21
C SER A 44 -4.58 -5.32 9.77
N ALA A 45 -5.84 -5.05 10.09
CA ALA A 45 -6.96 -5.86 9.61
C ALA A 45 -7.04 -5.87 8.09
N LYS A 46 -6.82 -4.72 7.44
CA LYS A 46 -6.79 -4.62 5.98
C LYS A 46 -5.60 -5.37 5.39
N LEU A 47 -4.44 -5.25 6.01
CA LEU A 47 -3.23 -5.94 5.56
C LEU A 47 -3.34 -7.47 5.70
N ARG A 48 -4.00 -7.92 6.77
CA ARG A 48 -4.28 -9.35 6.96
C ARG A 48 -5.24 -9.88 5.91
N ALA A 49 -6.33 -9.13 5.65
CA ALA A 49 -7.30 -9.50 4.62
C ALA A 49 -6.66 -9.59 3.23
N ALA A 50 -5.68 -8.74 2.96
CA ALA A 50 -4.93 -8.74 1.70
C ALA A 50 -3.85 -9.84 1.65
N GLY A 51 -3.57 -10.51 2.77
CA GLY A 51 -2.60 -11.61 2.81
C GLY A 51 -1.15 -11.18 2.98
N PHE A 52 -0.88 -9.92 3.34
CA PHE A 52 0.50 -9.44 3.53
C PHE A 52 1.08 -9.78 4.89
N ILE A 53 0.23 -9.87 5.90
CA ILE A 53 0.65 -10.18 7.26
C ILE A 53 -0.24 -11.25 7.86
N ARG A 54 0.25 -11.84 8.93
CA ARG A 54 -0.52 -12.78 9.76
C ARG A 54 -0.30 -12.47 11.23
N ALA A 55 -1.28 -12.85 12.04
CA ALA A 55 -1.22 -12.68 13.48
C ALA A 55 -0.81 -13.99 14.15
N ALA A 56 0.04 -13.90 15.17
CA ALA A 56 0.37 -15.01 16.06
C ALA A 56 -0.22 -14.70 17.44
N HIS A 57 -0.75 -15.72 18.10
CA HIS A 57 -1.37 -15.58 19.41
C HIS A 57 -0.39 -16.01 20.54
N GLY A 58 -0.73 -15.62 21.76
CA GLY A 58 0.03 -16.00 22.95
C GLY A 58 1.00 -14.90 23.41
N PRO A 59 1.81 -15.19 24.46
CA PRO A 59 2.70 -14.19 25.08
C PRO A 59 3.77 -13.65 24.12
N SER A 60 4.19 -14.45 23.15
CA SER A 60 5.17 -14.06 22.13
C SER A 60 4.48 -13.66 20.84
N GLY A 61 3.18 -13.43 20.88
CA GLY A 61 2.38 -13.15 19.71
C GLY A 61 2.53 -11.73 19.18
N GLY A 62 1.91 -11.48 18.07
CA GLY A 62 1.94 -10.20 17.39
C GLY A 62 1.70 -10.37 15.90
N LEU A 63 2.33 -9.51 15.12
CA LEU A 63 2.20 -9.47 13.68
C LEU A 63 3.52 -9.83 13.01
N LYS A 64 3.44 -10.50 11.88
CA LYS A 64 4.62 -10.80 11.05
C LYS A 64 4.21 -10.85 9.58
N LEU A 65 5.18 -10.72 8.67
CA LEU A 65 4.91 -10.86 7.25
C LEU A 65 4.44 -12.28 6.94
N ALA A 66 3.43 -12.38 6.09
CA ALA A 66 2.92 -13.66 5.57
C ALA A 66 3.61 -14.06 4.25
N LYS A 67 4.32 -13.12 3.64
CA LYS A 67 5.05 -13.31 2.38
C LYS A 67 6.46 -12.79 2.53
N ALA A 68 7.36 -13.28 1.68
CA ALA A 68 8.73 -12.77 1.67
C ALA A 68 8.76 -11.30 1.18
N PRO A 69 9.67 -10.46 1.70
CA PRO A 69 9.74 -9.05 1.29
C PRO A 69 9.90 -8.84 -0.22
N GLU A 70 10.59 -9.74 -0.91
CA GLU A 70 10.74 -9.67 -2.37
C GLU A 70 9.46 -9.99 -3.13
N GLU A 71 8.46 -10.55 -2.47
CA GLU A 71 7.17 -10.90 -3.08
C GLU A 71 6.11 -9.80 -2.91
N ILE A 72 6.42 -8.75 -2.15
CA ILE A 72 5.46 -7.67 -1.87
C ILE A 72 5.96 -6.40 -2.56
N SER A 73 5.25 -5.96 -3.60
CA SER A 73 5.57 -4.73 -4.32
C SER A 73 4.78 -3.54 -3.78
N LEU A 74 5.26 -2.32 -4.04
CA LEU A 74 4.50 -1.11 -3.72
C LEU A 74 3.15 -1.12 -4.45
N TYR A 75 3.11 -1.64 -5.67
CA TYR A 75 1.85 -1.76 -6.41
C TYR A 75 0.83 -2.60 -5.65
N ASP A 76 1.23 -3.76 -5.14
CA ASP A 76 0.34 -4.65 -4.40
C ASP A 76 -0.25 -3.96 -3.17
N ILE A 77 0.60 -3.25 -2.43
CA ILE A 77 0.18 -2.56 -1.20
C ILE A 77 -0.80 -1.43 -1.53
N ILE A 78 -0.44 -0.58 -2.49
CA ILE A 78 -1.26 0.57 -2.86
C ILE A 78 -2.60 0.11 -3.42
N LEU A 79 -2.60 -0.90 -4.29
CA LEU A 79 -3.83 -1.44 -4.86
C LEU A 79 -4.75 -1.97 -3.76
N SER A 80 -4.22 -2.70 -2.79
CA SER A 80 -5.00 -3.27 -1.69
C SER A 80 -5.59 -2.21 -0.77
N MET A 81 -4.83 -1.15 -0.50
CA MET A 81 -5.24 -0.10 0.44
C MET A 81 -6.13 0.95 -0.21
N GLU A 82 -5.82 1.36 -1.45
CA GLU A 82 -6.55 2.42 -2.17
C GLU A 82 -7.71 1.87 -3.00
N GLY A 83 -7.70 0.59 -3.31
CA GLY A 83 -8.69 -0.04 -4.20
C GLY A 83 -8.36 0.09 -5.68
N ALA A 84 -7.56 1.05 -6.05
CA ALA A 84 -7.14 1.28 -7.44
C ALA A 84 -5.90 2.16 -7.47
N VAL A 85 -5.14 2.06 -8.55
CA VAL A 85 -4.01 2.97 -8.81
C VAL A 85 -4.47 3.87 -9.96
N GLN A 86 -5.03 5.03 -9.61
CA GLN A 86 -5.65 5.94 -10.57
C GLN A 86 -5.17 7.38 -10.37
N ILE A 87 -5.07 8.13 -11.47
CA ILE A 87 -4.81 9.57 -11.44
C ILE A 87 -6.10 10.29 -11.11
N GLY A 88 -7.22 9.84 -11.69
CA GLY A 88 -8.50 10.44 -11.49
C GLY A 88 -9.52 9.98 -12.53
N GLU A 89 -10.68 10.57 -12.47
CA GLU A 89 -11.79 10.32 -13.40
C GLU A 89 -12.26 11.64 -14.01
N ILE A 90 -12.83 11.56 -15.21
CA ILE A 90 -13.48 12.71 -15.81
C ILE A 90 -14.78 12.96 -15.04
N CYS A 91 -14.87 14.13 -14.42
CA CYS A 91 -16.06 14.49 -13.63
C CYS A 91 -17.24 14.86 -14.54
N GLY A 92 -18.42 14.44 -14.13
CA GLY A 92 -19.67 14.78 -14.81
C GLY A 92 -19.82 14.13 -16.19
N THR A 93 -20.80 14.63 -16.95
CA THR A 93 -21.04 14.17 -18.32
C THR A 93 -20.55 15.27 -19.26
N PRO A 94 -19.54 15.01 -20.09
CA PRO A 94 -19.04 16.01 -21.03
C PRO A 94 -20.14 16.42 -22.03
N ILE A 95 -20.21 17.71 -22.32
CA ILE A 95 -21.10 18.20 -23.36
C ILE A 95 -20.58 17.74 -24.75
N ALA A 96 -21.47 17.60 -25.72
CA ALA A 96 -21.14 17.01 -27.02
C ALA A 96 -19.92 17.65 -27.68
N VAL A 97 -19.79 18.98 -27.58
CA VAL A 97 -18.67 19.73 -28.18
C VAL A 97 -17.31 19.39 -27.57
N MET A 98 -17.29 18.82 -26.32
CA MET A 98 -16.07 18.47 -25.60
C MET A 98 -15.87 16.96 -25.53
N ALA A 99 -16.79 16.16 -26.02
CA ALA A 99 -16.77 14.71 -25.77
C ALA A 99 -15.50 14.03 -26.31
N GLN A 100 -15.05 14.39 -27.50
CA GLN A 100 -13.84 13.79 -28.08
C GLN A 100 -12.59 14.15 -27.34
N GLU A 101 -12.48 15.42 -26.93
CA GLU A 101 -11.33 15.91 -26.16
C GLU A 101 -11.27 15.25 -24.77
N MET A 102 -12.43 15.05 -24.14
CA MET A 102 -12.48 14.38 -22.84
C MET A 102 -12.13 12.90 -22.94
N LEU A 103 -12.55 12.23 -24.02
CA LEU A 103 -12.13 10.85 -24.27
C LEU A 103 -10.62 10.77 -24.51
N ALA A 104 -10.06 11.73 -25.23
CA ALA A 104 -8.61 11.79 -25.45
C ALA A 104 -7.85 12.01 -24.16
N LEU A 105 -8.35 12.89 -23.27
CA LEU A 105 -7.76 13.14 -21.96
C LEU A 105 -7.80 11.87 -21.10
N GLU A 106 -8.94 11.19 -21.08
CA GLU A 106 -9.07 9.95 -20.34
C GLU A 106 -8.09 8.89 -20.83
N ALA A 107 -7.90 8.78 -22.14
CA ALA A 107 -6.93 7.86 -22.73
C ALA A 107 -5.49 8.17 -22.24
N GLU A 108 -5.15 9.46 -22.15
CA GLU A 108 -3.85 9.88 -21.63
C GLU A 108 -3.71 9.52 -20.15
N TYR A 109 -4.75 9.68 -19.34
CA TYR A 109 -4.74 9.28 -17.94
C TYR A 109 -4.46 7.77 -17.83
N ARG A 110 -5.10 6.95 -18.64
CA ARG A 110 -4.89 5.49 -18.60
C ARG A 110 -3.46 5.12 -18.98
N LYS A 111 -2.86 5.82 -19.94
CA LYS A 111 -1.45 5.58 -20.30
C LYS A 111 -0.51 5.90 -19.13
N ILE A 112 -0.73 7.03 -18.46
CA ILE A 112 0.09 7.44 -17.31
C ILE A 112 -0.09 6.45 -16.17
N GLU A 113 -1.31 6.01 -15.89
CA GLU A 113 -1.59 5.02 -14.86
C GLU A 113 -0.87 3.70 -15.13
N LYS A 114 -0.82 3.29 -16.39
CA LYS A 114 -0.09 2.08 -16.77
C LYS A 114 1.41 2.20 -16.54
N MET A 115 1.97 3.38 -16.85
CA MET A 115 3.37 3.67 -16.57
C MET A 115 3.65 3.64 -15.07
N LEU A 116 2.74 4.23 -14.27
CA LEU A 116 2.85 4.24 -12.81
C LEU A 116 2.78 2.82 -12.26
N GLU A 117 1.84 2.02 -12.75
CA GLU A 117 1.70 0.62 -12.37
C GLU A 117 3.00 -0.15 -12.61
N GLN A 118 3.61 0.01 -13.78
CA GLN A 118 4.87 -0.65 -14.11
C GLN A 118 5.99 -0.21 -13.17
N ALA A 119 6.08 1.07 -12.88
CA ALA A 119 7.08 1.61 -11.97
C ALA A 119 6.90 1.06 -10.54
N LEU A 120 5.66 0.98 -10.06
CA LEU A 120 5.37 0.49 -8.71
C LEU A 120 5.59 -1.03 -8.57
N LYS A 121 5.35 -1.80 -9.62
CA LYS A 121 5.50 -3.26 -9.59
C LYS A 121 6.93 -3.74 -9.41
N VAL A 122 7.92 -2.94 -9.84
CA VAL A 122 9.33 -3.33 -9.72
C VAL A 122 9.96 -2.94 -8.39
N ILE A 123 9.25 -2.18 -7.54
CA ILE A 123 9.74 -1.79 -6.23
C ILE A 123 9.12 -2.70 -5.17
N THR A 124 9.94 -3.53 -4.55
CA THR A 124 9.52 -4.45 -3.49
C THR A 124 9.97 -3.96 -2.13
N LEU A 125 9.44 -4.54 -1.06
CA LEU A 125 9.91 -4.26 0.29
C LEU A 125 11.41 -4.55 0.42
N GLU A 126 11.89 -5.61 -0.22
CA GLU A 126 13.31 -5.97 -0.22
C GLU A 126 14.16 -4.85 -0.84
N ASN A 127 13.72 -4.28 -1.97
CA ASN A 127 14.42 -3.16 -2.59
C ASN A 127 14.52 -1.96 -1.65
N ILE A 128 13.44 -1.66 -0.93
CA ILE A 128 13.41 -0.54 0.02
C ILE A 128 14.43 -0.76 1.13
N LEU A 129 14.50 -1.97 1.67
CA LEU A 129 15.46 -2.31 2.71
C LEU A 129 16.90 -2.21 2.22
N GLN A 130 17.18 -2.68 1.01
CA GLN A 130 18.51 -2.67 0.42
C GLN A 130 19.00 -1.25 0.10
N ASN A 131 18.09 -0.39 -0.36
CA ASN A 131 18.44 0.99 -0.73
C ASN A 131 18.81 1.85 0.47
N ASN A 132 18.63 1.36 1.67
CA ASN A 132 18.95 2.07 2.91
C ASN A 132 20.39 1.81 3.38
N GLN A 133 21.18 1.13 2.58
CA GLN A 133 22.58 0.81 2.92
C GLN A 133 23.56 1.82 2.34
#